data_da2d5e1ec48304f2752ed6e0de42eb4e
#
_entry.id   da2d5e1ec48304f2752ed6e0de42eb4e
#
_cell.length_a   1.000
_cell.length_b   1.000
_cell.length_c   1.000
_cell.angle_alpha   90.00
_cell.angle_beta   90.00
_cell.angle_gamma   90.00
#
_symmetry.space_group_name_H-M   'P 1'
#
loop_
_entity.id
_entity.type
_entity.pdbx_description
1 polymer ?
#
loop_
_entity_poly.entity_id
_entity_poly.type
_entity_poly.pdbx_seq_one_letter_code
_entity_poly.pdbx_strand_id
1 'polypeptide(L)'
;MSIEFPAFLTEPNPAVKPAINRRKSRMPFLDKTLKTVAGTVKTMYVHSETGARDKVLFRINPLVKFFSFIFLIVSISLAHSIDSQLLASGIILVFYLISGISYRFVYKKILVLSIVFGLLIFLPAMLNVITPGKIILPLFHFEKESQWWIYRIPQTIGITEEGTFVVTRLFLRVLNSISLALLYVYSSSFAQIVKGMKVFFIPNTFLMIMTLAYKFIFILSKTIEETYLALRSRLVGNVKDKNIRSIISGRVFFIFKKSKSHYEQTYAAMISRGYTGNITLRKSKQLWLRDIVTLIISLAAGLSIIFIQQYGKNS
;
A
#
# COMPACT_ATOMS: atom_id res chain seq x y z
N MET A 1 -38.02 14.67 53.75
CA MET A 1 -38.28 13.29 53.32
C MET A 1 -36.98 12.81 52.66
N SER A 2 -36.11 12.17 53.45
CA SER A 2 -34.80 11.67 52.96
C SER A 2 -35.06 10.37 52.22
N ILE A 3 -34.71 10.33 50.93
CA ILE A 3 -34.80 9.12 50.11
C ILE A 3 -33.62 8.25 50.53
N GLU A 4 -33.85 7.25 51.37
CA GLU A 4 -32.87 6.22 51.67
C GLU A 4 -32.77 5.27 50.49
N PHE A 5 -31.62 5.31 49.84
CA PHE A 5 -31.30 4.33 48.78
C PHE A 5 -31.06 2.95 49.41
N PRO A 6 -31.58 1.85 48.81
CA PRO A 6 -31.34 0.51 49.32
C PRO A 6 -29.85 0.20 49.38
N ALA A 7 -29.38 -0.48 50.44
CA ALA A 7 -27.99 -0.76 50.75
C ALA A 7 -27.22 -1.46 49.60
N PHE A 8 -27.89 -2.25 48.75
CA PHE A 8 -27.26 -2.91 47.59
C PHE A 8 -26.84 -1.93 46.48
N LEU A 9 -27.31 -0.68 46.50
CA LEU A 9 -26.90 0.38 45.55
C LEU A 9 -25.76 1.25 46.10
N THR A 10 -25.58 1.27 47.42
CA THR A 10 -24.63 2.15 48.10
C THR A 10 -23.33 1.45 48.53
N GLU A 11 -23.37 0.14 48.72
CA GLU A 11 -22.16 -0.61 49.07
C GLU A 11 -21.60 -1.32 47.87
N PRO A 12 -20.36 -0.98 47.42
CA PRO A 12 -19.65 -1.80 46.45
C PRO A 12 -19.36 -3.16 47.09
N ASN A 13 -20.07 -4.20 46.67
CA ASN A 13 -19.87 -5.55 47.17
C ASN A 13 -18.41 -5.99 46.91
N PRO A 14 -17.54 -6.04 47.95
CA PRO A 14 -16.11 -6.34 47.77
C PRO A 14 -15.83 -7.78 47.37
N ALA A 15 -16.86 -8.65 47.36
CA ALA A 15 -16.71 -10.09 47.08
C ALA A 15 -16.84 -10.45 45.59
N VAL A 16 -17.28 -9.54 44.72
CA VAL A 16 -17.29 -9.81 43.30
C VAL A 16 -16.14 -9.07 42.62
N LYS A 17 -14.89 -9.46 42.93
CA LYS A 17 -13.84 -9.33 41.94
C LYS A 17 -14.31 -10.18 40.75
N PRO A 18 -14.61 -9.59 39.57
CA PRO A 18 -14.88 -10.41 38.41
C PRO A 18 -13.60 -11.23 38.24
N ALA A 19 -13.69 -12.53 38.49
CA ALA A 19 -12.67 -13.46 38.05
C ALA A 19 -12.67 -13.35 36.54
N ILE A 20 -11.89 -12.40 36.02
CA ILE A 20 -11.54 -12.31 34.61
C ILE A 20 -10.66 -13.53 34.37
N ASN A 21 -11.32 -14.67 34.43
CA ASN A 21 -10.75 -15.91 33.93
C ASN A 21 -10.60 -15.63 32.43
N ARG A 22 -9.38 -15.26 32.02
CA ARG A 22 -8.98 -15.14 30.61
C ARG A 22 -9.11 -16.53 30.00
N ARG A 23 -10.36 -17.01 29.85
CA ARG A 23 -10.64 -18.25 29.12
C ARG A 23 -10.00 -18.08 27.76
N LYS A 24 -9.03 -18.96 27.45
CA LYS A 24 -8.38 -19.05 26.14
C LYS A 24 -9.47 -18.91 25.08
N SER A 25 -9.26 -18.00 24.13
CA SER A 25 -10.20 -17.74 23.03
C SER A 25 -10.64 -19.08 22.43
N ARG A 26 -11.95 -19.28 22.36
CA ARG A 26 -12.56 -20.51 21.82
C ARG A 26 -12.41 -20.63 20.30
N MET A 27 -11.93 -19.55 19.65
CA MET A 27 -11.66 -19.47 18.21
C MET A 27 -10.36 -18.67 17.96
N PRO A 28 -9.19 -19.20 18.29
CA PRO A 28 -7.94 -18.46 18.25
C PRO A 28 -7.59 -17.94 16.85
N PHE A 29 -7.94 -18.67 15.79
CA PHE A 29 -7.72 -18.27 14.42
C PHE A 29 -8.58 -17.06 14.02
N LEU A 30 -9.88 -17.10 14.31
CA LEU A 30 -10.81 -16.00 14.01
C LEU A 30 -10.48 -14.76 14.84
N ASP A 31 -10.17 -14.89 16.13
CA ASP A 31 -9.74 -13.77 16.98
C ASP A 31 -8.47 -13.09 16.44
N LYS A 32 -7.50 -13.89 15.98
CA LYS A 32 -6.26 -13.37 15.41
C LYS A 32 -6.53 -12.65 14.09
N THR A 33 -7.30 -13.27 13.19
CA THR A 33 -7.61 -12.70 11.87
C THR A 33 -8.41 -11.41 12.01
N LEU A 34 -9.41 -11.37 12.89
CA LEU A 34 -10.23 -10.19 13.09
C LEU A 34 -9.48 -9.06 13.79
N LYS A 35 -8.66 -9.36 14.79
CA LYS A 35 -7.77 -8.33 15.37
C LYS A 35 -6.83 -7.75 14.32
N THR A 36 -6.31 -8.60 13.42
CA THR A 36 -5.45 -8.13 12.32
C THR A 36 -6.24 -7.27 11.35
N VAL A 37 -7.44 -7.71 10.90
CA VAL A 37 -8.30 -6.94 9.98
C VAL A 37 -8.76 -5.63 10.62
N ALA A 38 -9.28 -5.66 11.84
CA ALA A 38 -9.71 -4.45 12.55
C ALA A 38 -8.53 -3.50 12.81
N GLY A 39 -7.37 -4.02 13.18
CA GLY A 39 -6.14 -3.25 13.33
C GLY A 39 -5.68 -2.60 12.02
N THR A 40 -5.71 -3.35 10.93
CA THR A 40 -5.34 -2.85 9.59
C THR A 40 -6.30 -1.78 9.10
N VAL A 41 -7.60 -2.01 9.25
CA VAL A 41 -8.62 -1.01 8.86
C VAL A 41 -8.53 0.24 9.72
N LYS A 42 -8.32 0.11 11.03
CA LYS A 42 -8.11 1.25 11.94
C LYS A 42 -6.86 2.03 11.56
N THR A 43 -5.74 1.36 11.26
CA THR A 43 -4.51 2.02 10.84
C THR A 43 -4.66 2.68 9.47
N MET A 44 -5.36 2.07 8.52
CA MET A 44 -5.69 2.69 7.24
C MET A 44 -6.54 3.95 7.41
N TYR A 45 -7.58 3.89 8.25
CA TYR A 45 -8.46 5.03 8.53
C TYR A 45 -7.69 6.18 9.19
N VAL A 46 -6.94 5.89 10.26
CA VAL A 46 -6.13 6.89 10.97
C VAL A 46 -5.05 7.47 10.06
N HIS A 47 -4.40 6.65 9.23
CA HIS A 47 -3.40 7.13 8.26
C HIS A 47 -4.01 8.02 7.18
N SER A 48 -5.23 7.72 6.73
CA SER A 48 -5.88 8.50 5.67
C SER A 48 -6.41 9.85 6.15
N GLU A 49 -6.80 9.97 7.43
CA GLU A 49 -7.44 11.20 7.92
C GLU A 49 -6.54 12.07 8.81
N THR A 50 -5.70 11.49 9.66
CA THR A 50 -4.97 12.26 10.68
C THR A 50 -3.47 12.33 10.44
N GLY A 51 -2.84 11.29 9.89
CA GLY A 51 -1.38 11.20 9.82
C GLY A 51 -0.70 12.12 8.82
N ALA A 52 -1.44 12.70 7.89
CA ALA A 52 -0.85 13.43 6.75
C ALA A 52 -1.25 14.91 6.69
N ARG A 53 -2.21 15.39 7.50
CA ARG A 53 -2.76 16.75 7.37
C ARG A 53 -1.75 17.88 7.58
N ASP A 54 -0.73 17.66 8.42
CA ASP A 54 0.22 18.71 8.80
C ASP A 54 1.51 18.72 7.96
N LYS A 55 1.66 17.82 7.00
CA LYS A 55 2.87 17.71 6.19
C LYS A 55 2.80 18.59 4.95
N VAL A 56 3.94 19.19 4.57
CA VAL A 56 4.06 20.11 3.44
C VAL A 56 3.51 19.50 2.13
N LEU A 57 3.88 18.25 1.86
CA LEU A 57 3.44 17.54 0.64
C LEU A 57 1.93 17.22 0.62
N PHE A 58 1.25 17.18 1.76
CA PHE A 58 -0.20 16.93 1.81
C PHE A 58 -1.03 18.13 1.33
N ARG A 59 -0.47 19.33 1.42
CA ARG A 59 -1.14 20.58 1.04
C ARG A 59 -1.09 20.87 -0.45
N ILE A 60 -0.30 20.11 -1.23
CA ILE A 60 -0.15 20.26 -2.67
C ILE A 60 -1.44 19.78 -3.37
N ASN A 61 -1.75 20.42 -4.52
CA ASN A 61 -2.88 20.03 -5.35
C ASN A 61 -2.75 18.55 -5.79
N PRO A 62 -3.79 17.71 -5.58
CA PRO A 62 -3.75 16.30 -5.94
C PRO A 62 -3.42 16.01 -7.41
N LEU A 63 -3.86 16.88 -8.33
CA LEU A 63 -3.59 16.72 -9.76
C LEU A 63 -2.10 16.90 -10.07
N VAL A 64 -1.50 17.98 -9.56
CA VAL A 64 -0.08 18.29 -9.75
C VAL A 64 0.80 17.19 -9.16
N LYS A 65 0.46 16.77 -7.95
CA LYS A 65 1.20 15.73 -7.25
C LYS A 65 1.16 14.38 -7.97
N PHE A 66 0.01 14.00 -8.49
CA PHE A 66 -0.16 12.77 -9.24
C PHE A 66 0.59 12.83 -10.58
N PHE A 67 0.51 13.94 -11.28
CA PHE A 67 1.26 14.17 -12.53
C PHE A 67 2.77 14.09 -12.28
N SER A 68 3.27 14.80 -11.25
CA SER A 68 4.69 14.77 -10.87
C SER A 68 5.16 13.36 -10.53
N PHE A 69 4.32 12.58 -9.82
CA PHE A 69 4.61 11.19 -9.48
C PHE A 69 4.76 10.31 -10.73
N ILE A 70 3.80 10.39 -11.66
CA ILE A 70 3.84 9.63 -12.92
C ILE A 70 5.05 10.04 -13.75
N PHE A 71 5.30 11.34 -13.88
CA PHE A 71 6.44 11.85 -14.65
C PHE A 71 7.77 11.33 -14.10
N LEU A 72 7.99 11.40 -12.78
CA LEU A 72 9.20 10.89 -12.13
C LEU A 72 9.34 9.37 -12.27
N ILE A 73 8.25 8.59 -12.13
CA ILE A 73 8.31 7.14 -12.34
C ILE A 73 8.73 6.79 -13.77
N VAL A 74 8.17 7.50 -14.76
CA VAL A 74 8.54 7.31 -16.16
C VAL A 74 10.00 7.68 -16.38
N SER A 75 10.47 8.81 -15.83
CA SER A 75 11.90 9.22 -15.94
C SER A 75 12.84 8.19 -15.33
N ILE A 76 12.53 7.64 -14.15
CA ILE A 76 13.32 6.57 -13.51
C ILE A 76 13.30 5.28 -14.35
N SER A 77 12.15 4.95 -14.94
CA SER A 77 12.02 3.76 -15.79
C SER A 77 12.80 3.88 -17.09
N LEU A 78 12.91 5.06 -17.66
CA LEU A 78 13.69 5.34 -18.85
C LEU A 78 15.22 5.39 -18.58
N ALA A 79 15.62 5.64 -17.33
CA ALA A 79 17.02 5.71 -16.94
C ALA A 79 17.71 4.34 -17.02
N HIS A 80 18.72 4.21 -17.91
CA HIS A 80 19.44 2.95 -18.17
C HIS A 80 20.86 2.94 -17.59
N SER A 81 21.43 4.09 -17.18
CA SER A 81 22.75 4.18 -16.55
C SER A 81 22.67 4.06 -15.02
N ILE A 82 23.72 3.53 -14.39
CA ILE A 82 23.82 3.45 -12.92
C ILE A 82 23.85 4.85 -12.31
N ASP A 83 24.57 5.78 -12.95
CA ASP A 83 24.71 7.16 -12.46
C ASP A 83 23.37 7.90 -12.42
N SER A 84 22.55 7.74 -13.46
CA SER A 84 21.20 8.31 -13.44
C SER A 84 20.29 7.69 -12.37
N GLN A 85 20.46 6.40 -12.05
CA GLN A 85 19.72 5.76 -10.95
C GLN A 85 20.21 6.22 -9.57
N LEU A 86 21.52 6.47 -9.40
CA LEU A 86 22.08 7.04 -8.17
C LEU A 86 21.60 8.48 -7.96
N LEU A 87 21.57 9.29 -9.02
CA LEU A 87 21.03 10.64 -8.98
C LEU A 87 19.54 10.61 -8.60
N ALA A 88 18.76 9.71 -9.19
CA ALA A 88 17.35 9.52 -8.83
C ALA A 88 17.18 9.17 -7.35
N SER A 89 18.01 8.28 -6.79
CA SER A 89 17.96 7.94 -5.36
C SER A 89 18.28 9.12 -4.47
N GLY A 90 19.24 9.99 -4.85
CA GLY A 90 19.56 11.23 -4.17
C GLY A 90 18.38 12.21 -4.15
N ILE A 91 17.75 12.42 -5.31
CA ILE A 91 16.56 13.28 -5.43
C ILE A 91 15.41 12.76 -4.55
N ILE A 92 15.13 11.46 -4.60
CA ILE A 92 14.07 10.85 -3.77
C ILE A 92 14.37 11.03 -2.29
N LEU A 93 15.62 10.87 -1.87
CA LEU A 93 16.05 11.10 -0.50
C LEU A 93 15.77 12.53 -0.05
N VAL A 94 16.08 13.53 -0.89
CA VAL A 94 15.76 14.94 -0.63
C VAL A 94 14.25 15.14 -0.48
N PHE A 95 13.43 14.52 -1.33
CA PHE A 95 11.97 14.58 -1.18
C PHE A 95 11.48 13.96 0.13
N TYR A 96 12.10 12.87 0.60
CA TYR A 96 11.79 12.29 1.91
C TYR A 96 12.13 13.25 3.06
N LEU A 97 13.28 13.92 3.01
CA LEU A 97 13.68 14.90 4.02
C LEU A 97 12.70 16.07 4.09
N ILE A 98 12.29 16.61 2.95
CA ILE A 98 11.32 17.72 2.86
C ILE A 98 9.92 17.26 3.32
N SER A 99 9.55 16.00 3.09
CA SER A 99 8.22 15.51 3.43
C SER A 99 7.96 15.37 4.93
N GLY A 100 9.01 15.35 5.77
CA GLY A 100 8.89 15.12 7.22
C GLY A 100 8.30 13.76 7.59
N ILE A 101 8.36 12.78 6.67
CA ILE A 101 7.94 11.41 6.95
C ILE A 101 9.07 10.71 7.71
N SER A 102 8.75 9.97 8.78
CA SER A 102 9.73 9.17 9.52
C SER A 102 10.42 8.16 8.62
N TYR A 103 11.56 8.57 8.03
CA TYR A 103 12.26 7.78 7.02
C TYR A 103 12.70 6.41 7.55
N ARG A 104 13.06 6.28 8.84
CA ARG A 104 13.48 5.01 9.45
C ARG A 104 12.46 3.88 9.31
N PHE A 105 11.18 4.18 9.54
CA PHE A 105 10.11 3.19 9.44
C PHE A 105 9.80 2.84 7.98
N VAL A 106 9.81 3.83 7.10
CA VAL A 106 9.52 3.65 5.67
C VAL A 106 10.71 2.99 4.97
N TYR A 107 11.95 3.39 5.32
CA TYR A 107 13.18 2.85 4.73
C TYR A 107 13.34 1.35 4.96
N LYS A 108 12.99 0.84 6.16
CA LYS A 108 12.97 -0.59 6.42
C LYS A 108 12.04 -1.34 5.46
N LYS A 109 10.85 -0.79 5.19
CA LYS A 109 9.90 -1.37 4.22
C LYS A 109 10.42 -1.31 2.79
N ILE A 110 11.02 -0.17 2.41
CA ILE A 110 11.64 0.00 1.09
C ILE A 110 12.71 -1.05 0.90
N LEU A 111 13.65 -1.21 1.83
CA LEU A 111 14.73 -2.18 1.73
C LEU A 111 14.20 -3.61 1.61
N VAL A 112 13.28 -4.02 2.47
CA VAL A 112 12.71 -5.38 2.42
C VAL A 112 12.05 -5.65 1.07
N LEU A 113 11.20 -4.72 0.59
CA LEU A 113 10.56 -4.88 -0.71
C LEU A 113 11.58 -4.88 -1.86
N SER A 114 12.57 -3.99 -1.82
CA SER A 114 13.59 -3.90 -2.88
C SER A 114 14.49 -5.11 -2.91
N ILE A 115 14.84 -5.70 -1.76
CA ILE A 115 15.61 -6.94 -1.70
C ILE A 115 14.80 -8.09 -2.29
N VAL A 116 13.54 -8.23 -1.91
CA VAL A 116 12.67 -9.32 -2.40
C VAL A 116 12.39 -9.18 -3.89
N PHE A 117 11.94 -8.01 -4.34
CA PHE A 117 11.52 -7.79 -5.74
C PHE A 117 12.65 -7.34 -6.66
N GLY A 118 13.70 -6.70 -6.14
CA GLY A 118 14.83 -6.20 -6.93
C GLY A 118 16.00 -7.17 -6.94
N LEU A 119 16.44 -7.66 -5.78
CA LEU A 119 17.62 -8.53 -5.72
C LEU A 119 17.25 -9.98 -6.00
N LEU A 120 16.30 -10.54 -5.25
CA LEU A 120 16.01 -11.98 -5.29
C LEU A 120 15.47 -12.44 -6.64
N ILE A 121 14.64 -11.62 -7.32
CA ILE A 121 14.10 -11.96 -8.64
C ILE A 121 15.16 -11.82 -9.74
N PHE A 122 16.02 -10.82 -9.65
CA PHE A 122 17.05 -10.57 -10.67
C PHE A 122 18.37 -11.28 -10.40
N LEU A 123 18.55 -11.92 -9.25
CA LEU A 123 19.76 -12.67 -8.90
C LEU A 123 20.17 -13.70 -9.96
N PRO A 124 19.25 -14.49 -10.58
CA PRO A 124 19.64 -15.40 -11.67
C PRO A 124 20.26 -14.71 -12.88
N ALA A 125 19.96 -13.42 -13.12
CA ALA A 125 20.54 -12.66 -14.24
C ALA A 125 22.04 -12.35 -14.04
N MET A 126 22.62 -12.58 -12.84
CA MET A 126 24.06 -12.50 -12.62
C MET A 126 24.81 -13.68 -13.22
N LEU A 127 24.11 -14.80 -13.50
CA LEU A 127 24.73 -16.00 -14.00
C LEU A 127 24.98 -15.92 -15.50
N ASN A 128 26.12 -16.50 -15.93
CA ASN A 128 26.53 -16.58 -17.33
C ASN A 128 25.50 -17.27 -18.26
N VAL A 129 24.60 -18.05 -17.70
CA VAL A 129 23.52 -18.71 -18.45
C VAL A 129 22.51 -17.72 -19.01
N ILE A 130 22.26 -16.60 -18.33
CA ILE A 130 21.28 -15.58 -18.73
C ILE A 130 21.98 -14.39 -19.38
N THR A 131 23.05 -13.90 -18.76
CA THR A 131 23.85 -12.77 -19.25
C THR A 131 25.24 -13.24 -19.58
N PRO A 132 25.54 -13.54 -20.87
CA PRO A 132 26.87 -13.94 -21.27
C PRO A 132 27.86 -12.80 -21.07
N GLY A 133 29.04 -13.10 -20.52
CA GLY A 133 30.07 -12.09 -20.25
C GLY A 133 31.29 -12.66 -19.54
N LYS A 134 32.21 -11.78 -19.12
CA LYS A 134 33.45 -12.16 -18.44
C LYS A 134 33.14 -12.70 -17.04
N ILE A 135 33.54 -13.95 -16.77
CA ILE A 135 33.33 -14.61 -15.49
C ILE A 135 34.28 -14.02 -14.44
N ILE A 136 33.71 -13.44 -13.36
CA ILE A 136 34.48 -12.95 -12.20
C ILE A 136 34.67 -14.09 -11.19
N LEU A 137 33.60 -14.87 -10.94
CA LEU A 137 33.57 -15.91 -9.92
C LEU A 137 32.98 -17.19 -10.51
N PRO A 138 33.78 -18.24 -10.77
CA PRO A 138 33.26 -19.53 -11.19
C PRO A 138 32.57 -20.20 -9.97
N LEU A 139 31.30 -20.59 -10.11
CA LEU A 139 30.53 -21.27 -9.06
C LEU A 139 30.51 -22.78 -9.26
N PHE A 140 30.28 -23.22 -10.50
CA PHE A 140 30.21 -24.65 -10.85
C PHE A 140 30.94 -24.90 -12.15
N HIS A 141 31.67 -26.04 -12.21
CA HIS A 141 32.36 -26.52 -13.41
C HIS A 141 31.72 -27.84 -13.84
N PHE A 142 31.20 -27.91 -15.04
CA PHE A 142 30.62 -29.12 -15.64
C PHE A 142 31.57 -29.68 -16.69
N GLU A 143 31.69 -31.01 -16.73
CA GLU A 143 32.61 -31.70 -17.72
C GLU A 143 32.07 -31.64 -19.17
N LYS A 144 30.78 -31.40 -19.38
CA LYS A 144 30.15 -31.33 -20.72
C LYS A 144 29.18 -30.18 -20.81
N GLU A 145 29.22 -29.54 -22.02
CA GLU A 145 28.16 -28.58 -22.38
C GLU A 145 26.84 -29.31 -22.52
N SER A 146 25.82 -28.82 -21.86
CA SER A 146 24.46 -29.37 -21.94
C SER A 146 23.51 -28.32 -22.49
N GLN A 147 22.68 -28.69 -23.46
CA GLN A 147 21.60 -27.86 -23.95
C GLN A 147 20.32 -28.26 -23.26
N TRP A 148 19.70 -27.34 -22.53
CA TRP A 148 18.40 -27.54 -21.95
C TRP A 148 17.40 -26.56 -22.58
N TRP A 149 16.65 -27.08 -23.53
CA TRP A 149 15.64 -26.36 -24.32
C TRP A 149 16.22 -25.16 -25.09
N ILE A 150 16.03 -23.93 -24.65
CA ILE A 150 16.50 -22.70 -25.31
C ILE A 150 17.86 -22.23 -24.75
N TYR A 151 18.22 -22.67 -23.55
CA TYR A 151 19.43 -22.21 -22.84
C TYR A 151 20.60 -23.16 -23.09
N ARG A 152 21.72 -22.58 -23.56
CA ARG A 152 23.02 -23.27 -23.58
C ARG A 152 23.66 -23.12 -22.23
N ILE A 153 23.88 -24.23 -21.54
CA ILE A 153 24.59 -24.27 -20.26
C ILE A 153 26.07 -24.37 -20.58
N PRO A 154 26.87 -23.32 -20.33
CA PRO A 154 28.32 -23.37 -20.59
C PRO A 154 29.02 -24.29 -19.58
N GLN A 155 30.23 -24.76 -19.90
CA GLN A 155 31.01 -25.65 -19.03
C GLN A 155 31.28 -25.04 -17.64
N THR A 156 31.38 -23.72 -17.55
CA THR A 156 31.58 -23.00 -16.30
C THR A 156 30.37 -22.08 -16.04
N ILE A 157 29.62 -22.37 -15.00
CA ILE A 157 28.59 -21.44 -14.49
C ILE A 157 29.26 -20.56 -13.45
N GLY A 158 29.18 -19.25 -13.66
CA GLY A 158 29.77 -18.27 -12.76
C GLY A 158 29.03 -16.94 -12.82
N ILE A 159 29.39 -16.07 -11.91
CA ILE A 159 28.91 -14.69 -11.87
C ILE A 159 29.71 -13.89 -12.92
N THR A 160 28.96 -13.19 -13.79
CA THR A 160 29.56 -12.35 -14.83
C THR A 160 29.63 -10.88 -14.40
N GLU A 161 30.60 -10.16 -14.93
CA GLU A 161 30.76 -8.72 -14.71
C GLU A 161 29.53 -7.96 -15.24
N GLU A 162 29.16 -8.25 -16.47
CA GLU A 162 27.99 -7.65 -17.14
C GLU A 162 26.70 -7.97 -16.42
N GLY A 163 26.52 -9.22 -15.95
CA GLY A 163 25.38 -9.64 -15.15
C GLY A 163 25.27 -8.87 -13.84
N THR A 164 26.39 -8.62 -13.17
CA THR A 164 26.43 -7.84 -11.93
C THR A 164 26.00 -6.39 -12.18
N PHE A 165 26.49 -5.76 -13.27
CA PHE A 165 26.06 -4.41 -13.65
C PHE A 165 24.55 -4.35 -13.97
N VAL A 166 24.03 -5.34 -14.69
CA VAL A 166 22.61 -5.43 -15.03
C VAL A 166 21.76 -5.55 -13.75
N VAL A 167 22.11 -6.47 -12.85
CA VAL A 167 21.38 -6.69 -11.60
C VAL A 167 21.44 -5.46 -10.70
N THR A 168 22.59 -4.82 -10.55
CA THR A 168 22.77 -3.60 -9.77
C THR A 168 21.86 -2.48 -10.30
N ARG A 169 21.82 -2.28 -11.61
CA ARG A 169 20.97 -1.29 -12.26
C ARG A 169 19.48 -1.58 -12.04
N LEU A 170 19.07 -2.83 -12.21
CA LEU A 170 17.67 -3.24 -11.99
C LEU A 170 17.27 -3.13 -10.53
N PHE A 171 18.16 -3.50 -9.61
CA PHE A 171 17.94 -3.33 -8.18
C PHE A 171 17.73 -1.86 -7.80
N LEU A 172 18.59 -0.96 -8.25
CA LEU A 172 18.46 0.48 -8.03
C LEU A 172 17.16 1.02 -8.62
N ARG A 173 16.76 0.58 -9.84
CA ARG A 173 15.51 0.97 -10.47
C ARG A 173 14.31 0.56 -9.61
N VAL A 174 14.27 -0.68 -9.14
CA VAL A 174 13.18 -1.18 -8.27
C VAL A 174 13.18 -0.42 -6.95
N LEU A 175 14.34 -0.20 -6.34
CA LEU A 175 14.49 0.57 -5.10
C LEU A 175 13.93 1.99 -5.26
N ASN A 176 14.29 2.70 -6.31
CA ASN A 176 13.84 4.06 -6.59
C ASN A 176 12.34 4.11 -6.87
N SER A 177 11.82 3.17 -7.67
CA SER A 177 10.39 3.10 -8.00
C SER A 177 9.53 2.82 -6.75
N ILE A 178 9.95 1.85 -5.92
CA ILE A 178 9.26 1.55 -4.65
C ILE A 178 9.34 2.73 -3.69
N SER A 179 10.51 3.38 -3.59
CA SER A 179 10.70 4.55 -2.73
C SER A 179 9.76 5.68 -3.12
N LEU A 180 9.68 6.00 -4.41
CA LEU A 180 8.81 7.05 -4.93
C LEU A 180 7.32 6.70 -4.73
N ALA A 181 6.92 5.44 -4.98
CA ALA A 181 5.56 4.97 -4.76
C ALA A 181 5.14 5.08 -3.29
N LEU A 182 6.00 4.66 -2.36
CA LEU A 182 5.73 4.79 -0.93
C LEU A 182 5.69 6.25 -0.48
N LEU A 183 6.58 7.11 -1.00
CA LEU A 183 6.54 8.55 -0.75
C LEU A 183 5.18 9.12 -1.14
N TYR A 184 4.69 8.78 -2.33
CA TYR A 184 3.39 9.23 -2.83
C TYR A 184 2.23 8.75 -1.96
N VAL A 185 2.20 7.45 -1.61
CA VAL A 185 1.15 6.85 -0.78
C VAL A 185 1.14 7.44 0.63
N TYR A 186 2.29 7.58 1.29
CA TYR A 186 2.36 8.15 2.64
C TYR A 186 2.13 9.65 2.70
N SER A 187 2.28 10.36 1.59
CA SER A 187 2.04 11.80 1.51
C SER A 187 0.64 12.16 1.01
N SER A 188 -0.20 11.18 0.64
CA SER A 188 -1.52 11.42 0.04
C SER A 188 -2.60 10.61 0.74
N SER A 189 -3.81 11.20 0.93
CA SER A 189 -4.98 10.43 1.32
C SER A 189 -5.56 9.69 0.10
N PHE A 190 -6.33 8.62 0.36
CA PHE A 190 -7.01 7.89 -0.72
C PHE A 190 -7.87 8.81 -1.59
N ALA A 191 -8.60 9.74 -0.97
CA ALA A 191 -9.41 10.72 -1.69
C ALA A 191 -8.58 11.66 -2.59
N GLN A 192 -7.34 11.99 -2.19
CA GLN A 192 -6.41 12.76 -3.03
C GLN A 192 -5.89 11.91 -4.18
N ILE A 193 -5.57 10.63 -3.95
CA ILE A 193 -5.14 9.70 -5.00
C ILE A 193 -6.23 9.59 -6.07
N VAL A 194 -7.47 9.32 -5.67
CA VAL A 194 -8.61 9.22 -6.59
C VAL A 194 -8.83 10.53 -7.37
N LYS A 195 -8.71 11.68 -6.70
CA LYS A 195 -8.79 12.98 -7.39
C LYS A 195 -7.63 13.20 -8.37
N GLY A 196 -6.43 12.74 -8.02
CA GLY A 196 -5.25 12.80 -8.89
C GLY A 196 -5.44 12.01 -10.19
N MET A 197 -6.12 10.87 -10.13
CA MET A 197 -6.41 10.04 -11.32
C MET A 197 -7.22 10.75 -12.40
N LYS A 198 -7.84 11.89 -12.07
CA LYS A 198 -8.51 12.74 -13.07
C LYS A 198 -7.55 13.26 -14.15
N VAL A 199 -6.25 13.26 -13.91
CA VAL A 199 -5.22 13.56 -14.91
C VAL A 199 -5.31 12.62 -16.13
N PHE A 200 -5.77 11.38 -15.94
CA PHE A 200 -5.99 10.43 -17.03
C PHE A 200 -7.36 10.55 -17.71
N PHE A 201 -8.05 11.67 -17.57
CA PHE A 201 -9.37 11.91 -18.13
C PHE A 201 -10.44 10.88 -17.72
N ILE A 202 -10.26 10.23 -16.56
CA ILE A 202 -11.20 9.25 -16.03
C ILE A 202 -12.54 9.94 -15.72
N PRO A 203 -13.69 9.37 -16.16
CA PRO A 203 -15.00 9.94 -15.91
C PRO A 203 -15.29 10.12 -14.42
N ASN A 204 -15.97 11.20 -14.06
CA ASN A 204 -16.32 11.50 -12.67
C ASN A 204 -17.15 10.39 -12.00
N THR A 205 -17.98 9.69 -12.77
CA THR A 205 -18.78 8.54 -12.29
C THR A 205 -17.89 7.41 -11.77
N PHE A 206 -16.79 7.11 -12.48
CA PHE A 206 -15.85 6.08 -12.06
C PHE A 206 -15.12 6.47 -10.77
N LEU A 207 -14.67 7.73 -10.68
CA LEU A 207 -14.02 8.25 -9.47
C LEU A 207 -14.97 8.23 -8.26
N MET A 208 -16.25 8.47 -8.49
CA MET A 208 -17.29 8.32 -7.48
C MET A 208 -17.42 6.88 -7.00
N ILE A 209 -17.53 5.93 -7.93
CA ILE A 209 -17.63 4.50 -7.59
C ILE A 209 -16.45 4.07 -6.73
N MET A 210 -15.22 4.46 -7.08
CA MET A 210 -14.04 4.19 -6.27
C MET A 210 -14.11 4.79 -4.87
N THR A 211 -14.60 6.03 -4.75
CA THR A 211 -14.73 6.71 -3.45
C THR A 211 -15.81 6.05 -2.59
N LEU A 212 -16.93 5.64 -3.19
CA LEU A 212 -17.99 4.90 -2.50
C LEU A 212 -17.51 3.50 -2.09
N ALA A 213 -16.84 2.78 -2.98
CA ALA A 213 -16.26 1.46 -2.67
C ALA A 213 -15.31 1.54 -1.47
N TYR A 214 -14.43 2.54 -1.44
CA TYR A 214 -13.53 2.78 -0.31
C TYR A 214 -14.29 3.03 0.99
N LYS A 215 -15.36 3.85 0.96
CA LYS A 215 -16.23 4.08 2.13
C LYS A 215 -16.91 2.79 2.58
N PHE A 216 -17.41 1.98 1.64
CA PHE A 216 -18.06 0.71 1.96
C PHE A 216 -17.14 -0.32 2.58
N ILE A 217 -15.84 -0.32 2.25
CA ILE A 217 -14.84 -1.18 2.91
C ILE A 217 -14.84 -0.95 4.44
N PHE A 218 -14.91 0.30 4.90
CA PHE A 218 -14.97 0.61 6.33
C PHE A 218 -16.28 0.19 6.97
N ILE A 219 -17.41 0.46 6.30
CA ILE A 219 -18.74 0.05 6.78
C ILE A 219 -18.81 -1.48 6.88
N LEU A 220 -18.33 -2.19 5.88
CA LEU A 220 -18.28 -3.64 5.85
C LEU A 220 -17.39 -4.20 6.96
N SER A 221 -16.22 -3.63 7.15
CA SER A 221 -15.29 -4.03 8.22
C SER A 221 -15.93 -3.90 9.60
N LYS A 222 -16.63 -2.80 9.86
CA LYS A 222 -17.39 -2.60 11.11
C LYS A 222 -18.50 -3.63 11.26
N THR A 223 -19.23 -3.92 10.18
CA THR A 223 -20.30 -4.93 10.18
C THR A 223 -19.75 -6.34 10.46
N ILE A 224 -18.56 -6.67 9.94
CA ILE A 224 -17.88 -7.94 10.22
C ILE A 224 -17.50 -8.03 11.69
N GLU A 225 -16.93 -6.98 12.26
CA GLU A 225 -16.54 -6.91 13.67
C GLU A 225 -17.76 -7.07 14.59
N GLU A 226 -18.84 -6.32 14.36
CA GLU A 226 -20.10 -6.40 15.13
C GLU A 226 -20.72 -7.81 15.03
N THR A 227 -20.76 -8.38 13.82
CA THR A 227 -21.29 -9.74 13.59
C THR A 227 -20.49 -10.80 14.34
N TYR A 228 -19.17 -10.64 14.36
CA TYR A 228 -18.30 -11.53 15.08
C TYR A 228 -18.48 -11.42 16.60
N LEU A 229 -18.53 -10.20 17.15
CA LEU A 229 -18.78 -9.99 18.57
C LEU A 229 -20.12 -10.59 19.00
N ALA A 230 -21.17 -10.38 18.18
CA ALA A 230 -22.48 -10.99 18.41
C ALA A 230 -22.45 -12.53 18.34
N LEU A 231 -21.65 -13.11 17.43
CA LEU A 231 -21.48 -14.54 17.36
C LEU A 231 -20.74 -15.07 18.59
N ARG A 232 -19.69 -14.41 19.01
CA ARG A 232 -18.88 -14.77 20.18
C ARG A 232 -19.69 -14.76 21.47
N SER A 233 -20.63 -13.83 21.62
CA SER A 233 -21.51 -13.77 22.80
C SER A 233 -22.53 -14.92 22.86
N ARG A 234 -22.93 -15.46 21.69
CA ARG A 234 -23.93 -16.53 21.60
C ARG A 234 -23.33 -17.95 21.65
N LEU A 235 -22.05 -18.10 21.36
CA LEU A 235 -21.40 -19.41 21.36
C LEU A 235 -21.01 -19.82 22.79
N VAL A 236 -21.73 -20.82 23.32
CA VAL A 236 -21.45 -21.48 24.59
C VAL A 236 -20.80 -22.82 24.28
N GLY A 237 -19.58 -23.09 24.80
CA GLY A 237 -18.89 -24.36 24.61
C GLY A 237 -17.82 -24.36 23.52
N ASN A 238 -17.18 -25.53 23.32
CA ASN A 238 -16.14 -25.71 22.31
C ASN A 238 -16.81 -26.13 20.99
N VAL A 239 -16.70 -25.30 19.95
CA VAL A 239 -17.31 -25.58 18.63
C VAL A 239 -16.32 -26.33 17.77
N LYS A 240 -16.71 -27.48 17.21
CA LYS A 240 -15.89 -28.27 16.28
C LYS A 240 -15.65 -27.49 14.99
N ASP A 241 -14.47 -27.62 14.39
CA ASP A 241 -14.05 -26.86 13.19
C ASP A 241 -15.01 -26.99 12.01
N LYS A 242 -15.66 -28.16 11.84
CA LYS A 242 -16.66 -28.38 10.76
C LYS A 242 -17.88 -27.46 10.92
N ASN A 243 -18.36 -27.27 12.14
CA ASN A 243 -19.49 -26.41 12.44
C ASN A 243 -19.12 -24.93 12.30
N ILE A 244 -17.87 -24.56 12.57
CA ILE A 244 -17.36 -23.19 12.37
C ILE A 244 -17.45 -22.77 10.91
N ARG A 245 -17.08 -23.64 9.96
CA ARG A 245 -17.17 -23.33 8.53
C ARG A 245 -18.61 -23.05 8.06
N SER A 246 -19.56 -23.88 8.50
CA SER A 246 -20.99 -23.68 8.19
C SER A 246 -21.51 -22.35 8.75
N ILE A 247 -21.16 -22.03 10.00
CA ILE A 247 -21.53 -20.75 10.62
C ILE A 247 -20.94 -19.57 9.87
N ILE A 248 -19.66 -19.66 9.44
CA ILE A 248 -18.99 -18.60 8.68
C ILE A 248 -19.67 -18.40 7.33
N SER A 249 -19.96 -19.47 6.57
CA SER A 249 -20.60 -19.35 5.25
C SER A 249 -21.97 -18.68 5.33
N GLY A 250 -22.80 -19.01 6.33
CA GLY A 250 -24.07 -18.34 6.57
C GLY A 250 -23.90 -16.85 6.93
N ARG A 251 -22.80 -16.49 7.63
CA ARG A 251 -22.51 -15.08 7.96
C ARG A 251 -22.01 -14.29 6.75
N VAL A 252 -21.23 -14.89 5.87
CA VAL A 252 -20.81 -14.25 4.62
C VAL A 252 -22.04 -13.87 3.79
N PHE A 253 -23.01 -14.78 3.66
CA PHE A 253 -24.27 -14.48 2.96
C PHE A 253 -25.04 -13.34 3.62
N PHE A 254 -25.15 -13.36 4.95
CA PHE A 254 -25.80 -12.27 5.71
C PHE A 254 -25.12 -10.92 5.49
N ILE A 255 -23.78 -10.89 5.54
CA ILE A 255 -22.98 -9.68 5.30
C ILE A 255 -23.20 -9.16 3.87
N PHE A 256 -23.23 -10.05 2.89
CA PHE A 256 -23.55 -9.69 1.51
C PHE A 256 -24.95 -9.06 1.37
N LYS A 257 -25.97 -9.70 1.95
CA LYS A 257 -27.35 -9.17 1.95
C LYS A 257 -27.42 -7.80 2.62
N LYS A 258 -26.73 -7.63 3.76
CA LYS A 258 -26.68 -6.34 4.47
C LYS A 258 -25.94 -5.28 3.66
N SER A 259 -24.85 -5.63 2.98
CA SER A 259 -24.12 -4.74 2.07
C SER A 259 -25.00 -4.27 0.92
N LYS A 260 -25.76 -5.18 0.31
CA LYS A 260 -26.72 -4.84 -0.76
C LYS A 260 -27.76 -3.85 -0.26
N SER A 261 -28.36 -4.10 0.90
CA SER A 261 -29.31 -3.18 1.50
C SER A 261 -28.73 -1.80 1.80
N HIS A 262 -27.49 -1.72 2.30
CA HIS A 262 -26.79 -0.45 2.50
C HIS A 262 -26.55 0.31 1.18
N TYR A 263 -26.22 -0.41 0.10
CA TYR A 263 -26.09 0.18 -1.20
C TYR A 263 -27.41 0.77 -1.69
N GLU A 264 -28.52 0.02 -1.62
CA GLU A 264 -29.85 0.45 -2.04
C GLU A 264 -30.31 1.69 -1.25
N GLN A 265 -30.14 1.68 0.08
CA GLN A 265 -30.46 2.83 0.95
C GLN A 265 -29.61 4.06 0.61
N THR A 266 -28.31 3.87 0.35
CA THR A 266 -27.41 4.96 -0.01
C THR A 266 -27.80 5.55 -1.37
N TYR A 267 -28.14 4.70 -2.33
CA TYR A 267 -28.58 5.13 -3.65
C TYR A 267 -29.91 5.88 -3.57
N ALA A 268 -30.90 5.36 -2.85
CA ALA A 268 -32.17 6.04 -2.63
C ALA A 268 -31.97 7.42 -1.97
N ALA A 269 -31.12 7.49 -0.94
CA ALA A 269 -30.78 8.76 -0.30
C ALA A 269 -30.08 9.76 -1.23
N MET A 270 -29.29 9.26 -2.20
CA MET A 270 -28.66 10.12 -3.21
C MET A 270 -29.70 10.68 -4.19
N ILE A 271 -30.63 9.85 -4.67
CA ILE A 271 -31.75 10.29 -5.54
C ILE A 271 -32.59 11.35 -4.84
N SER A 272 -32.95 11.11 -3.57
CA SER A 272 -33.73 12.08 -2.76
C SER A 272 -33.02 13.42 -2.58
N ARG A 273 -31.69 13.46 -2.70
CA ARG A 273 -30.86 14.68 -2.65
C ARG A 273 -30.61 15.30 -4.04
N GLY A 274 -31.30 14.83 -5.08
CA GLY A 274 -31.19 15.37 -6.43
C GLY A 274 -30.01 14.82 -7.23
N TYR A 275 -29.55 13.61 -6.94
CA TYR A 275 -28.52 12.96 -7.73
C TYR A 275 -29.02 12.60 -9.14
N THR A 276 -28.44 13.19 -10.16
CA THR A 276 -28.80 13.04 -11.58
C THR A 276 -27.77 12.21 -12.38
N GLY A 277 -26.95 11.41 -11.69
CA GLY A 277 -25.87 10.64 -12.35
C GLY A 277 -24.54 11.40 -12.44
N ASN A 278 -24.53 12.71 -12.36
CA ASN A 278 -23.34 13.53 -12.35
C ASN A 278 -23.00 14.03 -10.96
N ILE A 279 -21.80 13.67 -10.48
CA ILE A 279 -21.29 14.26 -9.25
C ILE A 279 -20.30 15.37 -9.60
N THR A 280 -20.61 16.56 -9.13
CA THR A 280 -19.64 17.66 -9.09
C THR A 280 -18.66 17.38 -7.96
N LEU A 281 -17.53 16.75 -8.27
CA LEU A 281 -16.42 16.71 -7.32
C LEU A 281 -16.06 18.16 -6.99
N ARG A 282 -15.97 18.47 -5.69
CA ARG A 282 -15.53 19.79 -5.21
C ARG A 282 -14.35 20.26 -6.07
N LYS A 283 -14.49 21.42 -6.72
CA LYS A 283 -13.45 22.01 -7.56
C LYS A 283 -12.11 21.90 -6.85
N SER A 284 -11.09 21.43 -7.55
CA SER A 284 -9.73 21.44 -7.04
C SER A 284 -9.38 22.85 -6.59
N LYS A 285 -8.68 22.99 -5.46
CA LYS A 285 -8.17 24.30 -5.04
C LYS A 285 -7.45 24.95 -6.22
N GLN A 286 -7.61 26.26 -6.38
CA GLN A 286 -6.83 27.04 -7.33
C GLN A 286 -5.35 26.69 -7.18
N LEU A 287 -4.62 26.63 -8.30
CA LEU A 287 -3.18 26.39 -8.32
C LEU A 287 -2.49 27.48 -7.50
N TRP A 288 -1.81 27.08 -6.46
CA TRP A 288 -1.04 27.97 -5.62
C TRP A 288 0.43 27.97 -6.07
N LEU A 289 1.19 29.01 -5.72
CA LEU A 289 2.61 29.10 -6.06
C LEU A 289 3.39 27.82 -5.69
N ARG A 290 3.03 27.16 -4.58
CA ARG A 290 3.59 25.89 -4.14
C ARG A 290 3.39 24.76 -5.13
N ASP A 291 2.23 24.70 -5.78
CA ASP A 291 1.90 23.66 -6.75
C ASP A 291 2.77 23.83 -8.00
N ILE A 292 2.96 25.07 -8.45
CA ILE A 292 3.81 25.42 -9.59
C ILE A 292 5.28 25.10 -9.28
N VAL A 293 5.77 25.50 -8.11
CA VAL A 293 7.14 25.20 -7.67
C VAL A 293 7.38 23.68 -7.61
N THR A 294 6.44 22.92 -7.05
CA THR A 294 6.56 21.45 -6.99
C THR A 294 6.60 20.84 -8.38
N LEU A 295 5.79 21.36 -9.31
CA LEU A 295 5.76 20.89 -10.68
C LEU A 295 7.09 21.18 -11.38
N ILE A 296 7.62 22.41 -11.25
CA ILE A 296 8.91 22.79 -11.84
C ILE A 296 10.04 21.93 -11.27
N ILE A 297 10.09 21.75 -9.96
CA ILE A 297 11.13 20.92 -9.32
C ILE A 297 11.04 19.46 -9.80
N SER A 298 9.84 18.90 -9.91
CA SER A 298 9.68 17.51 -10.38
C SER A 298 10.04 17.36 -11.85
N LEU A 299 9.73 18.35 -12.70
CA LEU A 299 10.13 18.36 -14.11
C LEU A 299 11.65 18.52 -14.25
N ALA A 300 12.26 19.44 -13.54
CA ALA A 300 13.71 19.61 -13.54
C ALA A 300 14.43 18.34 -13.07
N ALA A 301 13.94 17.71 -12.01
CA ALA A 301 14.47 16.45 -11.49
C ALA A 301 14.36 15.30 -12.51
N GLY A 302 13.19 15.13 -13.15
CA GLY A 302 13.01 14.09 -14.17
C GLY A 302 13.85 14.32 -15.42
N LEU A 303 13.96 15.58 -15.87
CA LEU A 303 14.79 15.95 -17.00
C LEU A 303 16.28 15.77 -16.71
N SER A 304 16.76 16.10 -15.51
CA SER A 304 18.16 15.87 -15.11
C SER A 304 18.54 14.38 -15.12
N ILE A 305 17.62 13.48 -14.70
CA ILE A 305 17.82 12.03 -14.76
C ILE A 305 17.97 11.57 -16.22
N ILE A 306 17.14 12.08 -17.13
CA ILE A 306 17.18 11.71 -18.56
C ILE A 306 18.43 12.30 -19.23
N PHE A 307 18.82 13.54 -18.87
CA PHE A 307 19.97 14.21 -19.46
C PHE A 307 21.30 13.51 -19.14
N ILE A 308 21.51 13.09 -17.88
CA ILE A 308 22.70 12.32 -17.48
C ILE A 308 22.77 11.00 -18.24
N GLN A 309 21.65 10.37 -18.54
CA GLN A 309 21.61 9.16 -19.35
C GLN A 309 22.17 9.40 -20.77
N GLN A 310 21.87 10.54 -21.41
CA GLN A 310 22.38 10.85 -22.74
C GLN A 310 23.90 11.09 -22.72
N TYR A 311 24.43 11.74 -21.68
CA TYR A 311 25.86 11.95 -21.53
C TYR A 311 26.62 10.66 -21.27
N GLY A 312 26.14 9.79 -20.39
CA GLY A 312 26.76 8.50 -20.09
C GLY A 312 26.70 7.47 -21.23
N LYS A 313 25.95 7.74 -22.31
CA LYS A 313 25.93 6.89 -23.52
C LYS A 313 26.97 7.35 -24.56
N ASN A 314 27.44 8.58 -24.44
CA ASN A 314 28.43 9.16 -25.36
C ASN A 314 29.88 9.12 -24.82
N SER A 315 30.06 8.66 -23.56
CA SER A 315 31.37 8.32 -22.96
C SER A 315 31.57 6.81 -22.99
#